data_bc7b800de99feeed798958ebd0f19e0f
#
_entry.id   bc7b800de99feeed798958ebd0f19e0f
#
_cell.length_a   1.000
_cell.length_b   1.000
_cell.length_c   1.000
_cell.angle_alpha   90.00
_cell.angle_beta   90.00
_cell.angle_gamma   90.00
#
_symmetry.space_group_name_H-M   'P 1'
#
loop_
_entity.id
_entity.type
_entity.pdbx_description
1 polymer ?
#
loop_
_entity_poly.entity_id
_entity_poly.type
_entity_poly.pdbx_seq_one_letter_code
_entity_poly.pdbx_strand_id
1 'polypeptide(L)'
;RRTLGSFSDFLGGRDIPFSLVDERLVGQYDDWLRRRGVVRNTVSFYMRILRAVYNRAVKEDVVPQTDPFRHVYTGVDQTCKRAVGEDVVVRLRQLDLTHSPSLALARDIFIFSYCTRGMAFVDIAFLRNQDIVGDTIRYVRRKTGQRLVIRIEPCIAKLIGRYAGAGRISGYVFPLLSSDDPVRAFSQYRTALDYYNRRLKKLSGLLGLEVPLSSYT
;
A
#
# COMPACT_ATOMS: atom_id res chain seq x y z
N ARG A 1 10.85 -7.66 10.04
CA ARG A 1 11.53 -6.62 10.86
C ARG A 1 10.56 -5.89 11.79
N ARG A 2 9.43 -5.32 11.33
CA ARG A 2 8.50 -4.56 12.19
C ARG A 2 7.92 -5.38 13.33
N THR A 3 7.48 -6.62 13.09
CA THR A 3 6.93 -7.50 14.13
C THR A 3 7.95 -7.83 15.22
N LEU A 4 9.16 -8.21 14.82
CA LEU A 4 10.22 -8.52 15.76
C LEU A 4 10.66 -7.28 16.56
N GLY A 5 10.75 -6.12 15.91
CA GLY A 5 11.02 -4.86 16.61
C GLY A 5 9.93 -4.54 17.65
N SER A 6 8.64 -4.67 17.29
CA SER A 6 7.53 -4.47 18.22
C SER A 6 7.54 -5.46 19.41
N PHE A 7 7.92 -6.72 19.16
CA PHE A 7 8.04 -7.71 20.23
C PHE A 7 9.25 -7.42 21.13
N SER A 8 10.38 -7.00 20.55
CA SER A 8 11.55 -6.53 21.30
C SER A 8 11.24 -5.32 22.18
N ASP A 9 10.46 -4.35 21.65
CA ASP A 9 9.98 -3.19 22.43
C ASP A 9 9.13 -3.61 23.64
N PHE A 10 8.24 -4.59 23.44
CA PHE A 10 7.43 -5.18 24.52
C PHE A 10 8.30 -5.84 25.59
N LEU A 11 9.36 -6.53 25.21
CA LEU A 11 10.32 -7.18 26.11
C LEU A 11 11.32 -6.19 26.75
N GLY A 12 11.25 -4.89 26.40
CA GLY A 12 12.22 -3.88 26.85
C GLY A 12 13.63 -4.12 26.30
N GLY A 13 13.75 -4.67 25.09
CA GLY A 13 15.01 -4.98 24.44
C GLY A 13 15.71 -6.24 24.95
N ARG A 14 15.10 -6.97 25.88
CA ARG A 14 15.67 -8.22 26.42
C ARG A 14 15.49 -9.36 25.43
N ASP A 15 16.50 -10.18 25.29
CA ASP A 15 16.39 -11.45 24.58
C ASP A 15 15.82 -12.55 25.51
N ILE A 16 14.98 -13.43 24.94
CA ILE A 16 14.35 -14.52 25.68
C ILE A 16 14.51 -15.84 24.90
N PRO A 17 14.74 -16.97 25.58
CA PRO A 17 14.71 -18.27 24.94
C PRO A 17 13.29 -18.64 24.50
N PHE A 18 13.16 -19.47 23.47
CA PHE A 18 11.87 -19.95 22.97
C PHE A 18 11.04 -20.70 24.03
N SER A 19 11.69 -21.32 25.01
CA SER A 19 11.00 -22.01 26.12
C SER A 19 10.16 -21.08 27.00
N LEU A 20 10.44 -19.77 27.00
CA LEU A 20 9.65 -18.77 27.72
C LEU A 20 8.50 -18.19 26.86
N VAL A 21 8.38 -18.58 25.59
CA VAL A 21 7.28 -18.17 24.73
C VAL A 21 6.07 -19.09 25.02
N ASP A 22 5.39 -18.79 26.11
CA ASP A 22 4.19 -19.48 26.55
C ASP A 22 2.91 -18.69 26.22
N GLU A 23 1.76 -19.29 26.52
CA GLU A 23 0.45 -18.68 26.32
C GLU A 23 0.29 -17.36 27.10
N ARG A 24 0.84 -17.28 28.29
CA ARG A 24 0.79 -16.09 29.16
C ARG A 24 1.56 -14.93 28.52
N LEU A 25 2.78 -15.16 28.05
CA LEU A 25 3.60 -14.13 27.42
C LEU A 25 2.94 -13.62 26.13
N VAL A 26 2.40 -14.53 25.31
CA VAL A 26 1.70 -14.17 24.07
C VAL A 26 0.45 -13.35 24.36
N GLY A 27 -0.34 -13.73 25.39
CA GLY A 27 -1.51 -12.96 25.84
C GLY A 27 -1.12 -11.56 26.34
N GLN A 28 -0.07 -11.45 27.15
CA GLN A 28 0.45 -10.16 27.62
C GLN A 28 0.89 -9.24 26.47
N TYR A 29 1.50 -9.80 25.41
CA TYR A 29 1.87 -9.04 24.23
C TYR A 29 0.65 -8.58 23.41
N ASP A 30 -0.40 -9.42 23.28
CA ASP A 30 -1.67 -9.04 22.65
C ASP A 30 -2.30 -7.85 23.39
N ASP A 31 -2.39 -7.93 24.72
CA ASP A 31 -2.93 -6.84 25.56
C ASP A 31 -2.09 -5.56 25.46
N TRP A 32 -0.78 -5.69 25.44
CA TRP A 32 0.12 -4.54 25.32
C TRP A 32 -0.06 -3.82 23.98
N LEU A 33 -0.22 -4.56 22.87
CA LEU A 33 -0.50 -3.99 21.56
C LEU A 33 -1.85 -3.27 21.54
N ARG A 34 -2.89 -3.88 22.13
CA ARG A 34 -4.24 -3.29 22.19
C ARG A 34 -4.26 -2.01 23.01
N ARG A 35 -3.60 -1.97 24.17
CA ARG A 35 -3.47 -0.77 24.99
C ARG A 35 -2.77 0.39 24.26
N ARG A 36 -1.89 0.09 23.32
CA ARG A 36 -1.25 1.08 22.44
C ARG A 36 -2.11 1.51 21.25
N GLY A 37 -3.35 1.06 21.17
CA GLY A 37 -4.27 1.41 20.09
C GLY A 37 -3.97 0.72 18.76
N VAL A 38 -3.19 -0.36 18.75
CA VAL A 38 -2.91 -1.12 17.53
C VAL A 38 -4.19 -1.82 17.06
N VAL A 39 -4.58 -1.57 15.80
CA VAL A 39 -5.80 -2.14 15.22
C VAL A 39 -5.73 -3.67 15.13
N ARG A 40 -6.88 -4.32 15.30
CA ARG A 40 -7.00 -5.79 15.44
C ARG A 40 -6.32 -6.59 14.33
N ASN A 41 -6.45 -6.18 13.06
CA ASN A 41 -5.78 -6.83 11.94
C ASN A 41 -4.25 -6.73 12.00
N THR A 42 -3.71 -5.64 12.56
CA THR A 42 -2.26 -5.49 12.75
C THR A 42 -1.77 -6.36 13.91
N VAL A 43 -2.54 -6.43 15.01
CA VAL A 43 -2.26 -7.36 16.12
C VAL A 43 -2.22 -8.79 15.59
N SER A 44 -3.28 -9.21 14.88
CA SER A 44 -3.36 -10.53 14.26
C SER A 44 -2.18 -10.82 13.31
N PHE A 45 -1.79 -9.83 12.51
CA PHE A 45 -0.60 -9.97 11.65
C PHE A 45 0.66 -10.24 12.46
N TYR A 46 0.87 -9.53 13.57
CA TYR A 46 2.03 -9.75 14.44
C TYR A 46 1.99 -11.13 15.09
N MET A 47 0.82 -11.57 15.58
CA MET A 47 0.65 -12.91 16.15
C MET A 47 0.94 -14.01 15.12
N ARG A 48 0.47 -13.87 13.88
CA ARG A 48 0.75 -14.85 12.80
C ARG A 48 2.23 -14.95 12.48
N ILE A 49 2.96 -13.84 12.46
CA ILE A 49 4.41 -13.85 12.22
C ILE A 49 5.15 -14.52 13.37
N LEU A 50 4.83 -14.17 14.62
CA LEU A 50 5.46 -14.81 15.79
C LEU A 50 5.15 -16.30 15.87
N ARG A 51 3.89 -16.71 15.60
CA ARG A 51 3.50 -18.12 15.50
C ARG A 51 4.30 -18.87 14.42
N ALA A 52 4.51 -18.25 13.27
CA ALA A 52 5.31 -18.85 12.20
C ALA A 52 6.77 -19.06 12.62
N VAL A 53 7.35 -18.10 13.35
CA VAL A 53 8.72 -18.21 13.89
C VAL A 53 8.79 -19.31 14.95
N TYR A 54 7.82 -19.35 15.89
CA TYR A 54 7.74 -20.38 16.92
C TYR A 54 7.58 -21.78 16.31
N ASN A 55 6.66 -21.95 15.38
CA ASN A 55 6.43 -23.25 14.70
C ASN A 55 7.67 -23.71 13.92
N ARG A 56 8.46 -22.77 13.41
CA ARG A 56 9.75 -23.11 12.79
C ARG A 56 10.73 -23.64 13.82
N ALA A 57 10.83 -23.02 15.00
CA ALA A 57 11.69 -23.49 16.10
C ALA A 57 11.26 -24.89 16.59
N VAL A 58 9.93 -25.15 16.65
CA VAL A 58 9.40 -26.50 16.93
C VAL A 58 9.85 -27.51 15.87
N LYS A 59 9.73 -27.16 14.58
CA LYS A 59 10.12 -28.04 13.47
C LYS A 59 11.65 -28.32 13.45
N GLU A 60 12.45 -27.41 13.98
CA GLU A 60 13.90 -27.54 14.09
C GLU A 60 14.32 -28.15 15.45
N ASP A 61 13.37 -28.72 16.23
CA ASP A 61 13.56 -29.36 17.54
C ASP A 61 14.22 -28.45 18.61
N VAL A 62 14.11 -27.11 18.43
CA VAL A 62 14.63 -26.12 19.38
C VAL A 62 13.75 -26.00 20.61
N VAL A 63 12.44 -26.25 20.47
CA VAL A 63 11.44 -26.16 21.54
C VAL A 63 10.32 -27.18 21.31
N PRO A 64 9.72 -27.77 22.39
CA PRO A 64 8.59 -28.67 22.24
C PRO A 64 7.32 -27.92 21.80
N GLN A 65 6.40 -28.63 21.13
CA GLN A 65 5.11 -28.08 20.72
C GLN A 65 4.20 -27.86 21.93
N THR A 66 3.87 -26.60 22.25
CA THR A 66 2.97 -26.22 23.35
C THR A 66 1.78 -25.34 22.91
N ASP A 67 1.72 -24.97 21.62
CA ASP A 67 0.69 -24.14 21.00
C ASP A 67 0.37 -22.83 21.76
N PRO A 68 1.37 -21.97 22.04
CA PRO A 68 1.19 -20.77 22.84
C PRO A 68 0.28 -19.70 22.20
N PHE A 69 -0.11 -19.86 20.93
CA PHE A 69 -0.94 -18.91 20.18
C PHE A 69 -2.41 -19.30 20.06
N ARG A 70 -2.87 -20.38 20.74
CA ARG A 70 -4.24 -20.89 20.59
C ARG A 70 -5.34 -19.92 21.03
N HIS A 71 -5.06 -19.05 22.00
CA HIS A 71 -6.05 -18.10 22.55
C HIS A 71 -5.95 -16.69 21.98
N VAL A 72 -5.01 -16.39 21.10
CA VAL A 72 -4.91 -15.09 20.46
C VAL A 72 -5.51 -15.10 19.06
N TYR A 73 -6.11 -13.98 18.69
CA TYR A 73 -6.71 -13.85 17.38
C TYR A 73 -5.66 -13.80 16.27
N THR A 74 -5.74 -14.75 15.35
CA THR A 74 -4.85 -14.85 14.17
C THR A 74 -5.60 -14.80 12.83
N GLY A 75 -6.90 -14.46 12.85
CA GLY A 75 -7.72 -14.29 11.66
C GLY A 75 -7.50 -12.94 10.95
N VAL A 76 -8.32 -12.67 9.95
CA VAL A 76 -8.35 -11.40 9.24
C VAL A 76 -9.79 -10.90 9.23
N ASP A 77 -10.03 -9.76 9.90
CA ASP A 77 -11.32 -9.11 9.85
C ASP A 77 -11.52 -8.49 8.45
N GLN A 78 -12.75 -8.58 7.95
CA GLN A 78 -13.12 -7.88 6.74
C GLN A 78 -13.00 -6.37 6.96
N THR A 79 -12.25 -5.71 6.09
CA THR A 79 -12.17 -4.27 6.06
C THR A 79 -13.23 -3.72 5.11
N CYS A 80 -13.95 -2.68 5.52
CA CYS A 80 -14.87 -1.98 4.63
C CYS A 80 -14.10 -1.50 3.38
N LYS A 81 -14.62 -1.86 2.21
CA LYS A 81 -14.10 -1.32 0.95
C LYS A 81 -14.35 0.19 0.94
N ARG A 82 -13.29 0.96 0.68
CA ARG A 82 -13.36 2.43 0.59
C ARG A 82 -13.67 2.88 -0.84
N ALA A 83 -14.57 2.17 -1.52
CA ALA A 83 -15.01 2.59 -2.85
C ALA A 83 -15.79 3.91 -2.74
N VAL A 84 -15.54 4.80 -3.67
CA VAL A 84 -16.28 6.07 -3.80
C VAL A 84 -17.25 6.01 -4.96
N GLY A 85 -18.34 6.76 -4.88
CA GLY A 85 -19.29 6.89 -5.96
C GLY A 85 -18.71 7.66 -7.16
N GLU A 86 -19.35 7.51 -8.31
CA GLU A 86 -18.97 8.23 -9.54
C GLU A 86 -19.07 9.75 -9.38
N ASP A 87 -20.03 10.22 -8.58
CA ASP A 87 -20.20 11.63 -8.21
C ASP A 87 -18.92 12.25 -7.62
N VAL A 88 -18.21 11.52 -6.75
CA VAL A 88 -16.94 11.96 -6.20
C VAL A 88 -15.89 12.11 -7.29
N VAL A 89 -15.82 11.18 -8.24
CA VAL A 89 -14.88 11.24 -9.37
C VAL A 89 -15.21 12.46 -10.27
N VAL A 90 -16.48 12.74 -10.53
CA VAL A 90 -16.91 13.92 -11.29
C VAL A 90 -16.51 15.20 -10.58
N ARG A 91 -16.84 15.34 -9.29
CA ARG A 91 -16.47 16.50 -8.47
C ARG A 91 -14.95 16.69 -8.41
N LEU A 92 -14.20 15.61 -8.29
CA LEU A 92 -12.73 15.63 -8.27
C LEU A 92 -12.17 16.17 -9.60
N ARG A 93 -12.75 15.79 -10.75
CA ARG A 93 -12.36 16.31 -12.07
C ARG A 93 -12.59 17.81 -12.22
N GLN A 94 -13.63 18.35 -11.57
CA GLN A 94 -14.02 19.76 -11.67
C GLN A 94 -13.21 20.69 -10.76
N LEU A 95 -12.40 20.15 -9.82
CA LEU A 95 -11.57 20.99 -8.95
C LEU A 95 -10.60 21.84 -9.78
N ASP A 96 -10.64 23.14 -9.56
CA ASP A 96 -9.58 24.03 -10.05
C ASP A 96 -8.33 23.88 -9.16
N LEU A 97 -7.29 23.33 -9.76
CA LEU A 97 -6.00 23.07 -9.12
C LEU A 97 -4.85 23.74 -9.89
N THR A 98 -5.16 24.78 -10.65
CA THR A 98 -4.19 25.52 -11.49
C THR A 98 -2.99 26.00 -10.67
N HIS A 99 -3.24 26.48 -9.44
CA HIS A 99 -2.19 26.95 -8.54
C HIS A 99 -1.56 25.86 -7.64
N SER A 100 -1.92 24.60 -7.86
CA SER A 100 -1.44 23.48 -7.04
C SER A 100 -1.04 22.27 -7.89
N PRO A 101 0.08 22.32 -8.64
CA PRO A 101 0.50 21.26 -9.55
C PRO A 101 0.59 19.88 -8.88
N SER A 102 1.00 19.85 -7.60
CA SER A 102 1.11 18.61 -6.84
C SER A 102 -0.24 17.99 -6.48
N LEU A 103 -1.28 18.79 -6.26
CA LEU A 103 -2.65 18.30 -6.07
C LEU A 103 -3.24 17.88 -7.42
N ALA A 104 -2.96 18.64 -8.49
CA ALA A 104 -3.39 18.29 -9.84
C ALA A 104 -2.82 16.92 -10.26
N LEU A 105 -1.53 16.66 -10.04
CA LEU A 105 -0.92 15.36 -10.31
C LEU A 105 -1.59 14.23 -9.51
N ALA A 106 -1.83 14.44 -8.20
CA ALA A 106 -2.49 13.43 -7.37
C ALA A 106 -3.93 13.15 -7.84
N ARG A 107 -4.70 14.19 -8.17
CA ARG A 107 -6.03 14.06 -8.79
C ARG A 107 -5.96 13.22 -10.08
N ASP A 108 -5.05 13.57 -10.96
CA ASP A 108 -4.95 12.97 -12.28
C ASP A 108 -4.54 11.50 -12.20
N ILE A 109 -3.64 11.13 -11.26
CA ILE A 109 -3.29 9.73 -10.98
C ILE A 109 -4.48 8.96 -10.42
N PHE A 110 -5.27 9.57 -9.52
CA PHE A 110 -6.48 8.93 -9.00
C PHE A 110 -7.50 8.66 -10.12
N ILE A 111 -7.74 9.65 -10.98
CA ILE A 111 -8.63 9.52 -12.14
C ILE A 111 -8.06 8.50 -13.14
N PHE A 112 -6.75 8.47 -13.35
CA PHE A 112 -6.11 7.48 -14.21
C PHE A 112 -6.32 6.06 -13.67
N SER A 113 -6.12 5.84 -12.36
CA SER A 113 -6.43 4.57 -11.71
C SER A 113 -7.88 4.15 -11.95
N TYR A 114 -8.83 5.07 -11.76
CA TYR A 114 -10.25 4.83 -12.01
C TYR A 114 -10.53 4.45 -13.47
N CYS A 115 -10.06 5.25 -14.44
CA CYS A 115 -10.24 4.99 -15.87
C CYS A 115 -9.58 3.69 -16.34
N THR A 116 -8.49 3.27 -15.68
CA THR A 116 -7.77 2.01 -15.97
C THR A 116 -8.28 0.82 -15.15
N ARG A 117 -9.53 0.88 -14.65
CA ARG A 117 -10.20 -0.20 -13.90
C ARG A 117 -9.46 -0.61 -12.62
N GLY A 118 -8.91 0.36 -11.90
CA GLY A 118 -8.23 0.14 -10.63
C GLY A 118 -6.77 -0.28 -10.78
N MET A 119 -6.04 0.26 -11.76
CA MET A 119 -4.60 0.07 -11.83
C MET A 119 -3.97 0.60 -10.53
N ALA A 120 -3.23 -0.26 -9.82
CA ALA A 120 -2.65 0.09 -8.53
C ALA A 120 -1.60 1.19 -8.67
N PHE A 121 -1.46 2.04 -7.65
CA PHE A 121 -0.47 3.13 -7.67
C PHE A 121 0.95 2.65 -7.97
N VAL A 122 1.33 1.46 -7.49
CA VAL A 122 2.65 0.88 -7.81
C VAL A 122 2.80 0.61 -9.31
N ASP A 123 1.75 0.12 -9.97
CA ASP A 123 1.79 -0.18 -11.40
C ASP A 123 1.81 1.13 -12.22
N ILE A 124 1.05 2.17 -11.77
CA ILE A 124 1.08 3.51 -12.38
C ILE A 124 2.46 4.17 -12.23
N ALA A 125 3.07 4.08 -11.05
CA ALA A 125 4.36 4.70 -10.78
C ALA A 125 5.48 4.13 -11.66
N PHE A 126 5.41 2.84 -11.95
CA PHE A 126 6.40 2.14 -12.79
C PHE A 126 5.97 1.99 -14.25
N LEU A 127 4.83 2.56 -14.66
CA LEU A 127 4.35 2.50 -16.05
C LEU A 127 5.31 3.29 -16.97
N ARG A 128 5.74 2.65 -18.06
CA ARG A 128 6.67 3.23 -19.00
C ARG A 128 6.00 3.57 -20.34
N ASN A 129 6.59 4.50 -21.07
CA ASN A 129 6.10 4.86 -22.40
C ASN A 129 6.12 3.68 -23.37
N GLN A 130 7.06 2.73 -23.22
CA GLN A 130 7.11 1.50 -24.02
C GLN A 130 5.96 0.53 -23.74
N ASP A 131 5.28 0.67 -22.60
CA ASP A 131 4.11 -0.14 -22.24
C ASP A 131 2.83 0.34 -22.97
N ILE A 132 2.91 1.50 -23.64
CA ILE A 132 1.85 2.06 -24.47
C ILE A 132 2.11 1.58 -25.91
N VAL A 133 1.25 0.67 -26.38
CA VAL A 133 1.36 0.06 -27.70
C VAL A 133 0.06 0.29 -28.49
N GLY A 134 0.12 1.19 -29.47
CA GLY A 134 -1.06 1.61 -30.21
C GLY A 134 -2.11 2.24 -29.30
N ASP A 135 -3.30 1.66 -29.29
CA ASP A 135 -4.44 2.07 -28.46
C ASP A 135 -4.55 1.29 -27.13
N THR A 136 -3.48 0.64 -26.70
CA THR A 136 -3.48 -0.20 -25.49
C THR A 136 -2.32 0.09 -24.56
N ILE A 137 -2.55 -0.06 -23.27
CA ILE A 137 -1.51 -0.17 -22.23
C ILE A 137 -1.31 -1.64 -21.93
N ARG A 138 -0.09 -2.14 -22.06
CA ARG A 138 0.29 -3.54 -21.78
C ARG A 138 1.30 -3.58 -20.67
N TYR A 139 0.92 -4.09 -19.51
CA TYR A 139 1.81 -4.12 -18.35
C TYR A 139 1.70 -5.42 -17.55
N VAL A 140 2.71 -5.68 -16.73
CA VAL A 140 2.71 -6.80 -15.78
C VAL A 140 2.40 -6.26 -14.38
N ARG A 141 1.30 -6.73 -13.79
CA ARG A 141 0.88 -6.34 -12.44
C ARG A 141 1.95 -6.74 -11.42
N ARG A 142 2.54 -5.78 -10.76
CA ARG A 142 3.68 -6.01 -9.85
C ARG A 142 3.34 -6.89 -8.64
N LYS A 143 2.10 -6.86 -8.18
CA LYS A 143 1.65 -7.66 -7.02
C LYS A 143 1.50 -9.15 -7.34
N THR A 144 1.07 -9.50 -8.55
CA THR A 144 0.65 -10.86 -8.90
C THR A 144 1.41 -11.47 -10.08
N GLY A 145 2.20 -10.67 -10.82
CA GLY A 145 2.86 -11.13 -12.04
C GLY A 145 1.92 -11.32 -13.24
N GLN A 146 0.65 -10.97 -13.12
CA GLN A 146 -0.34 -11.12 -14.19
C GLN A 146 -0.11 -10.08 -15.29
N ARG A 147 -0.13 -10.52 -16.55
CA ARG A 147 -0.12 -9.64 -17.72
C ARG A 147 -1.52 -9.07 -17.93
N LEU A 148 -1.63 -7.76 -18.05
CA LEU A 148 -2.88 -7.04 -18.26
C LEU A 148 -2.77 -6.15 -19.50
N VAL A 149 -3.89 -6.04 -20.21
CA VAL A 149 -4.06 -5.16 -21.37
C VAL A 149 -5.27 -4.28 -21.12
N ILE A 150 -5.07 -2.97 -21.22
CA ILE A 150 -6.12 -1.97 -21.01
C ILE A 150 -6.20 -1.12 -22.27
N ARG A 151 -7.42 -0.99 -22.84
CA ARG A 151 -7.67 -0.09 -23.95
C ARG A 151 -7.56 1.37 -23.49
N ILE A 152 -6.95 2.21 -24.30
CA ILE A 152 -6.78 3.63 -24.02
C ILE A 152 -8.04 4.36 -24.45
N GLU A 153 -8.93 4.62 -23.49
CA GLU A 153 -10.10 5.46 -23.66
C GLU A 153 -9.70 6.95 -23.69
N PRO A 154 -10.55 7.85 -24.24
CA PRO A 154 -10.23 9.28 -24.36
C PRO A 154 -9.78 9.94 -23.03
N CYS A 155 -10.36 9.53 -21.91
CA CYS A 155 -9.95 10.02 -20.58
C CYS A 155 -8.52 9.64 -20.24
N ILE A 156 -8.09 8.41 -20.58
CA ILE A 156 -6.74 7.90 -20.35
C ILE A 156 -5.75 8.63 -21.28
N ALA A 157 -6.08 8.76 -22.58
CA ALA A 157 -5.27 9.45 -23.57
C ALA A 157 -4.99 10.90 -23.14
N LYS A 158 -6.01 11.62 -22.67
CA LYS A 158 -5.90 13.01 -22.20
C LYS A 158 -4.94 13.12 -21.00
N LEU A 159 -4.98 12.16 -20.07
CA LEU A 159 -4.11 12.14 -18.90
C LEU A 159 -2.65 11.82 -19.28
N ILE A 160 -2.41 10.82 -20.14
CA ILE A 160 -1.10 10.51 -20.67
C ILE A 160 -0.52 11.73 -21.42
N GLY A 161 -1.29 12.35 -22.31
CA GLY A 161 -0.87 13.51 -23.08
C GLY A 161 -0.46 14.70 -22.22
N ARG A 162 -1.13 14.92 -21.08
CA ARG A 162 -0.78 16.00 -20.14
C ARG A 162 0.63 15.87 -19.57
N TYR A 163 1.11 14.65 -19.37
CA TYR A 163 2.43 14.35 -18.79
C TYR A 163 3.47 13.90 -19.82
N ALA A 164 3.14 13.85 -21.10
CA ALA A 164 4.01 13.35 -22.17
C ALA A 164 5.37 14.06 -22.29
N GLY A 165 5.52 15.28 -21.77
CA GLY A 165 6.79 16.02 -21.71
C GLY A 165 7.61 15.81 -20.44
N ALA A 166 6.94 15.51 -19.33
CA ALA A 166 7.56 15.47 -18.01
C ALA A 166 8.40 14.20 -17.74
N GLY A 167 8.10 13.10 -18.45
CA GLY A 167 8.79 11.80 -18.28
C GLY A 167 9.86 11.50 -19.35
N ARG A 168 10.22 12.46 -20.22
CA ARG A 168 11.13 12.21 -21.35
C ARG A 168 12.52 11.71 -20.94
N ILE A 169 13.04 12.13 -19.80
CA ILE A 169 14.38 11.76 -19.33
C ILE A 169 14.39 10.37 -18.68
N SER A 170 13.28 9.95 -18.06
CA SER A 170 13.20 8.71 -17.28
C SER A 170 12.41 7.58 -17.94
N GLY A 171 11.77 7.84 -19.10
CA GLY A 171 10.94 6.85 -19.80
C GLY A 171 9.64 6.47 -19.11
N TYR A 172 9.31 7.02 -17.93
CA TYR A 172 8.05 6.80 -17.22
C TYR A 172 6.94 7.70 -17.78
N VAL A 173 5.69 7.21 -17.74
CA VAL A 173 4.51 7.95 -18.21
C VAL A 173 4.21 9.14 -17.30
N PHE A 174 4.32 8.96 -15.99
CA PHE A 174 4.08 10.00 -14.99
C PHE A 174 5.39 10.42 -14.30
N PRO A 175 5.53 11.70 -13.89
CA PRO A 175 6.74 12.21 -13.23
C PRO A 175 6.82 11.80 -11.75
N LEU A 176 6.70 10.51 -11.47
CA LEU A 176 6.76 9.94 -10.12
C LEU A 176 8.14 9.36 -9.80
N LEU A 177 8.81 8.83 -10.82
CA LEU A 177 10.13 8.22 -10.73
C LEU A 177 11.06 8.86 -11.76
N SER A 178 12.35 8.93 -11.43
CA SER A 178 13.38 9.49 -12.31
C SER A 178 14.58 8.57 -12.52
N SER A 179 14.65 7.45 -11.81
CA SER A 179 15.78 6.51 -11.87
C SER A 179 15.37 5.18 -12.47
N ASP A 180 16.25 4.61 -13.30
CA ASP A 180 16.13 3.25 -13.84
C ASP A 180 16.76 2.20 -12.90
N ASP A 181 17.58 2.63 -11.95
CA ASP A 181 18.13 1.74 -10.92
C ASP A 181 17.03 1.19 -10.03
N PRO A 182 16.86 -0.13 -9.90
CA PRO A 182 15.74 -0.74 -9.18
C PRO A 182 15.65 -0.32 -7.71
N VAL A 183 16.79 -0.13 -7.03
CA VAL A 183 16.83 0.21 -5.59
C VAL A 183 16.41 1.67 -5.40
N ARG A 184 16.96 2.57 -6.22
CA ARG A 184 16.60 3.99 -6.21
C ARG A 184 15.15 4.21 -6.63
N ALA A 185 14.70 3.56 -7.71
CA ALA A 185 13.32 3.64 -8.17
C ALA A 185 12.33 3.14 -7.09
N PHE A 186 12.66 2.07 -6.37
CA PHE A 186 11.83 1.59 -5.27
C PHE A 186 11.80 2.57 -4.08
N SER A 187 12.93 3.21 -3.76
CA SER A 187 12.97 4.25 -2.73
C SER A 187 12.12 5.47 -3.12
N GLN A 188 12.26 5.94 -4.38
CA GLN A 188 11.44 7.02 -4.93
C GLN A 188 9.95 6.67 -4.91
N TYR A 189 9.58 5.45 -5.29
CA TYR A 189 8.20 4.97 -5.23
C TYR A 189 7.61 5.06 -3.82
N ARG A 190 8.35 4.66 -2.78
CA ARG A 190 7.87 4.76 -1.39
C ARG A 190 7.58 6.20 -1.00
N THR A 191 8.49 7.11 -1.31
CA THR A 191 8.30 8.55 -1.07
C THR A 191 7.12 9.10 -1.86
N ALA A 192 6.99 8.72 -3.14
CA ALA A 192 5.88 9.14 -4.00
C ALA A 192 4.53 8.63 -3.47
N LEU A 193 4.45 7.39 -2.96
CA LEU A 193 3.23 6.83 -2.37
C LEU A 193 2.81 7.60 -1.11
N ASP A 194 3.74 7.89 -0.20
CA ASP A 194 3.45 8.67 1.00
C ASP A 194 2.98 10.09 0.66
N TYR A 195 3.62 10.69 -0.35
CA TYR A 195 3.24 12.01 -0.84
C TYR A 195 1.88 12.00 -1.50
N TYR A 196 1.60 11.01 -2.35
CA TYR A 196 0.31 10.80 -3.01
C TYR A 196 -0.84 10.67 -2.00
N ASN A 197 -0.69 9.79 -1.00
CA ASN A 197 -1.73 9.62 0.03
C ASN A 197 -1.98 10.92 0.83
N ARG A 198 -0.93 11.69 1.14
CA ARG A 198 -1.10 13.01 1.78
C ARG A 198 -1.88 14.00 0.90
N ARG A 199 -1.64 13.99 -0.42
CA ARG A 199 -2.38 14.84 -1.37
C ARG A 199 -3.83 14.38 -1.54
N LEU A 200 -4.07 13.09 -1.61
CA LEU A 200 -5.43 12.53 -1.64
C LEU A 200 -6.24 12.94 -0.41
N LYS A 201 -5.64 12.91 0.78
CA LYS A 201 -6.29 13.40 2.00
C LYS A 201 -6.65 14.90 1.91
N LYS A 202 -5.78 15.73 1.33
CA LYS A 202 -6.09 17.16 1.10
C LYS A 202 -7.24 17.33 0.10
N LEU A 203 -7.23 16.59 -1.02
CA LEU A 203 -8.32 16.59 -1.99
C LEU A 203 -9.65 16.16 -1.37
N SER A 204 -9.62 15.18 -0.47
CA SER A 204 -10.82 14.76 0.29
C SER A 204 -11.38 15.89 1.15
N GLY A 205 -10.52 16.66 1.80
CA GLY A 205 -10.93 17.84 2.57
C GLY A 205 -11.58 18.91 1.68
N LEU A 206 -11.01 19.18 0.49
CA LEU A 206 -11.58 20.13 -0.46
C LEU A 206 -12.96 19.68 -0.99
N LEU A 207 -13.23 18.39 -1.04
CA LEU A 207 -14.50 17.80 -1.45
C LEU A 207 -15.47 17.60 -0.28
N GLY A 208 -15.07 17.85 0.96
CA GLY A 208 -15.89 17.58 2.15
C GLY A 208 -16.23 16.11 2.37
N LEU A 209 -15.31 15.19 2.00
CA LEU A 209 -15.55 13.76 2.17
C LEU A 209 -15.33 13.33 3.62
N GLU A 210 -16.29 12.60 4.20
CA GLU A 210 -16.16 12.01 5.55
C GLU A 210 -15.02 10.99 5.62
N VAL A 211 -14.92 10.13 4.59
CA VAL A 211 -13.85 9.14 4.48
C VAL A 211 -12.82 9.63 3.49
N PRO A 212 -11.56 9.83 3.92
CA PRO A 212 -10.52 10.33 3.02
C PRO A 212 -10.14 9.31 1.95
N LEU A 213 -9.90 9.81 0.74
CA LEU A 213 -9.34 9.06 -0.37
C LEU A 213 -7.94 8.53 -0.03
N SER A 214 -7.61 7.40 -0.57
CA SER A 214 -6.29 6.76 -0.45
C SER A 214 -5.93 6.04 -1.75
N SER A 215 -4.70 5.57 -1.85
CA SER A 215 -4.25 4.72 -2.96
C SER A 215 -4.95 3.35 -3.03
N TYR A 216 -5.86 3.05 -2.11
CA TYR A 216 -6.67 1.82 -2.03
C TYR A 216 -8.18 2.08 -2.14
N THR A 217 -8.56 3.32 -2.45
CA THR A 217 -9.98 3.72 -2.67
C THR A 217 -10.46 3.29 -4.03
#